data_9c2126cbf206f0266335b127c964e0d2
#
_entry.id   9c2126cbf206f0266335b127c964e0d2
#
_cell.length_a   1.000
_cell.length_b   1.000
_cell.length_c   1.000
_cell.angle_alpha   90.00
_cell.angle_beta   90.00
_cell.angle_gamma   90.00
#
_symmetry.space_group_name_H-M   'P 1'
#
loop_
_entity.id
_entity.type
_entity.pdbx_description
1 polymer ?
#
loop_
_entity_poly.entity_id
_entity_poly.type
_entity_poly.pdbx_seq_one_letter_code
_entity_poly.pdbx_strand_id
1 'polypeptide(L)'
;MPRMMNQELRPETLCVQAGWAPKKGEPRVLPIYQSTTFKYETSEQMAKLFDLEEAGFFYTRLQNPTNEAVARKIAELEGGVAAILTSSGQAASFFAIFNICEAGDHIVSASAIYGGTYNLFAVTFRKMGIEVTFVDQDAPAEEIAKAFRPNTKAFFAETISNPTLCVLDIRKMADIAHAHGVPLIVDNTFATPINCVGRGHRHPLHHQVHGRPCHRRGRRDCGQRQLRLGSAQG
;
A
#
# COMPACT_ATOMS: atom_id res chain seq x y z
N MET A 1 28.76 3.65 -3.19
CA MET A 1 28.54 4.93 -3.86
C MET A 1 27.12 5.37 -3.52
N PRO A 2 26.89 6.59 -3.00
CA PRO A 2 25.53 7.09 -2.88
C PRO A 2 24.97 7.17 -4.33
N ARG A 3 23.80 6.58 -4.57
CA ARG A 3 23.09 6.75 -5.84
C ARG A 3 22.97 8.24 -6.12
N MET A 4 23.40 8.68 -7.31
CA MET A 4 23.08 10.02 -7.79
C MET A 4 21.54 10.12 -7.85
N MET A 5 20.95 10.89 -6.96
CA MET A 5 19.50 11.02 -6.75
C MET A 5 18.75 11.72 -7.90
N ASN A 6 19.32 11.83 -9.12
CA ASN A 6 18.75 12.61 -10.21
C ASN A 6 18.65 11.88 -11.57
N GLN A 7 18.82 10.56 -11.62
CA GLN A 7 18.46 9.81 -12.83
C GLN A 7 17.18 9.05 -12.59
N GLU A 8 16.12 9.41 -13.31
CA GLU A 8 14.91 8.60 -13.41
C GLU A 8 15.26 7.26 -14.06
N LEU A 9 15.43 6.24 -13.25
CA LEU A 9 15.67 4.88 -13.73
C LEU A 9 14.41 4.37 -14.41
N ARG A 10 14.61 3.63 -15.51
CA ARG A 10 13.51 2.95 -16.20
C ARG A 10 12.86 1.90 -15.29
N PRO A 11 11.54 1.63 -15.44
CA PRO A 11 10.85 0.62 -14.65
C PRO A 11 11.54 -0.75 -14.68
N GLU A 12 12.08 -1.16 -15.83
CA GLU A 12 12.79 -2.43 -15.98
C GLU A 12 14.05 -2.48 -15.11
N THR A 13 14.78 -1.38 -15.03
CA THR A 13 15.96 -1.25 -14.17
C THR A 13 15.55 -1.30 -12.68
N LEU A 14 14.46 -0.65 -12.32
CA LEU A 14 13.91 -0.70 -10.96
C LEU A 14 13.47 -2.12 -10.58
N CYS A 15 12.83 -2.86 -11.50
CA CYS A 15 12.44 -4.25 -11.26
C CYS A 15 13.64 -5.13 -10.89
N VAL A 16 14.80 -4.87 -11.47
CA VAL A 16 16.02 -5.66 -11.21
C VAL A 16 16.79 -5.14 -10.00
N GLN A 17 17.03 -3.83 -9.92
CA GLN A 17 18.01 -3.25 -9.01
C GLN A 17 17.45 -2.56 -7.76
N ALA A 18 16.15 -2.21 -7.74
CA ALA A 18 15.57 -1.50 -6.61
C ALA A 18 15.47 -2.37 -5.36
N GLY A 19 15.43 -1.73 -4.19
CA GLY A 19 15.20 -2.37 -2.90
C GLY A 19 16.41 -3.03 -2.25
N TRP A 20 17.45 -3.42 -3.00
CA TRP A 20 18.68 -4.02 -2.46
C TRP A 20 19.93 -3.32 -3.00
N ALA A 21 20.76 -2.84 -2.11
CA ALA A 21 22.03 -2.20 -2.43
C ALA A 21 23.14 -2.87 -1.62
N PRO A 22 23.77 -3.94 -2.14
CA PRO A 22 24.79 -4.69 -1.41
C PRO A 22 26.03 -3.84 -1.17
N LYS A 23 26.62 -3.99 0.03
CA LYS A 23 27.91 -3.43 0.40
C LYS A 23 29.05 -4.31 -0.13
N LYS A 24 30.30 -3.84 0.07
CA LYS A 24 31.49 -4.63 -0.28
C LYS A 24 31.48 -5.97 0.46
N GLY A 25 31.55 -7.07 -0.29
CA GLY A 25 31.55 -8.42 0.26
C GLY A 25 30.17 -9.04 0.49
N GLU A 26 29.10 -8.27 0.32
CA GLU A 26 27.74 -8.80 0.40
C GLU A 26 27.28 -9.44 -0.94
N PRO A 27 26.35 -10.42 -0.88
CA PRO A 27 25.79 -11.03 -2.09
C PRO A 27 25.09 -10.01 -2.97
N ARG A 28 25.24 -10.14 -4.29
CA ARG A 28 24.48 -9.30 -5.25
C ARG A 28 22.97 -9.57 -5.19
N VAL A 29 22.60 -10.82 -4.96
CA VAL A 29 21.20 -11.22 -4.77
C VAL A 29 20.91 -11.16 -3.29
N LEU A 30 19.80 -10.54 -2.91
CA LEU A 30 19.35 -10.48 -1.52
C LEU A 30 19.16 -11.90 -0.97
N PRO A 31 19.84 -12.28 0.14
CA PRO A 31 19.59 -13.53 0.83
C PRO A 31 18.17 -13.59 1.42
N ILE A 32 17.62 -14.80 1.53
CA ILE A 32 16.37 -15.02 2.26
C ILE A 32 16.70 -15.16 3.75
N TYR A 33 16.29 -14.19 4.56
CA TYR A 33 16.50 -14.19 6.02
C TYR A 33 15.34 -14.92 6.71
N GLN A 34 15.52 -16.22 6.95
CA GLN A 34 14.58 -17.07 7.68
C GLN A 34 14.92 -17.10 9.18
N SER A 35 14.89 -15.94 9.82
CA SER A 35 15.15 -15.81 11.24
C SER A 35 14.02 -15.05 11.93
N THR A 36 13.64 -15.47 13.13
CA THR A 36 12.66 -14.75 13.95
C THR A 36 13.32 -13.58 14.68
N THR A 37 14.54 -13.76 15.16
CA THR A 37 15.30 -12.78 15.95
C THR A 37 16.66 -12.53 15.33
N PHE A 38 17.28 -11.43 15.70
CA PHE A 38 18.61 -11.03 15.24
C PHE A 38 19.53 -10.81 16.44
N LYS A 39 20.84 -10.95 16.25
CA LYS A 39 21.83 -10.75 17.29
C LYS A 39 22.04 -9.26 17.54
N TYR A 40 22.17 -8.89 18.79
CA TYR A 40 22.61 -7.57 19.26
C TYR A 40 24.05 -7.66 19.81
N GLU A 41 24.73 -6.54 19.88
CA GLU A 41 26.06 -6.49 20.50
C GLU A 41 25.97 -6.28 22.00
N THR A 42 25.05 -5.41 22.45
CA THR A 42 24.86 -5.07 23.87
C THR A 42 23.39 -4.95 24.24
N SER A 43 23.10 -5.00 25.55
CA SER A 43 21.74 -4.77 26.08
C SER A 43 21.25 -3.35 25.80
N GLU A 44 22.16 -2.38 25.82
CA GLU A 44 21.86 -0.97 25.56
C GLU A 44 21.45 -0.77 24.10
N GLN A 45 22.14 -1.44 23.15
CA GLN A 45 21.74 -1.44 21.74
C GLN A 45 20.37 -2.05 21.56
N MET A 46 20.09 -3.17 22.24
CA MET A 46 18.77 -3.81 22.20
C MET A 46 17.68 -2.84 22.67
N ALA A 47 17.89 -2.15 23.79
CA ALA A 47 16.92 -1.17 24.30
C ALA A 47 16.62 -0.08 23.26
N LYS A 48 17.64 0.53 22.66
CA LYS A 48 17.48 1.55 21.61
C LYS A 48 16.71 1.05 20.39
N LEU A 49 16.92 -0.21 19.98
CA LEU A 49 16.17 -0.80 18.87
C LEU A 49 14.68 -1.00 19.22
N PHE A 50 14.38 -1.43 20.46
CA PHE A 50 13.00 -1.59 20.94
C PHE A 50 12.29 -0.24 21.13
N ASP A 51 13.03 0.78 21.59
CA ASP A 51 12.50 2.14 21.76
C ASP A 51 12.46 2.93 20.45
N LEU A 52 12.87 2.32 19.33
CA LEU A 52 12.92 2.92 17.98
C LEU A 52 13.85 4.14 17.88
N GLU A 53 14.81 4.26 18.79
CA GLU A 53 15.84 5.31 18.79
C GLU A 53 16.96 5.01 17.79
N GLU A 54 17.16 3.73 17.45
CA GLU A 54 18.12 3.25 16.47
C GLU A 54 17.45 2.37 15.42
N ALA A 55 17.85 2.52 14.15
CA ALA A 55 17.36 1.68 13.08
C ALA A 55 18.11 0.36 13.02
N GLY A 56 17.39 -0.76 12.98
CA GLY A 56 18.02 -2.08 12.87
C GLY A 56 17.00 -3.21 12.95
N PHE A 57 17.47 -4.42 12.64
CA PHE A 57 16.63 -5.61 12.67
C PHE A 57 16.76 -6.29 14.03
N PHE A 58 15.65 -6.56 14.71
CA PHE A 58 15.64 -7.24 15.99
C PHE A 58 14.59 -8.36 16.06
N TYR A 59 13.45 -8.19 15.40
CA TYR A 59 12.39 -9.19 15.39
C TYR A 59 11.61 -9.17 14.07
N THR A 60 11.50 -10.32 13.40
CA THR A 60 10.94 -10.43 12.03
C THR A 60 9.49 -9.97 11.89
N ARG A 61 8.67 -10.08 12.94
CA ARG A 61 7.28 -9.55 12.90
C ARG A 61 7.25 -8.04 12.69
N LEU A 62 8.26 -7.33 13.16
CA LEU A 62 8.38 -5.88 13.00
C LEU A 62 9.18 -5.52 11.76
N GLN A 63 10.37 -6.11 11.59
CA GLN A 63 11.27 -5.84 10.49
C GLN A 63 12.09 -7.07 10.11
N ASN A 64 12.26 -7.29 8.79
CA ASN A 64 13.11 -8.35 8.25
C ASN A 64 13.80 -7.84 6.99
N PRO A 65 15.11 -8.07 6.80
CA PRO A 65 15.84 -7.57 5.63
C PRO A 65 15.22 -7.95 4.29
N THR A 66 14.69 -9.18 4.17
CA THR A 66 14.04 -9.66 2.94
C THR A 66 12.75 -8.92 2.68
N ASN A 67 11.89 -8.76 3.70
CA ASN A 67 10.62 -8.05 3.58
C ASN A 67 10.86 -6.56 3.27
N GLU A 68 11.81 -5.94 3.94
CA GLU A 68 12.12 -4.53 3.73
C GLU A 68 12.66 -4.26 2.31
N ALA A 69 13.53 -5.12 1.80
CA ALA A 69 14.03 -4.97 0.43
C ALA A 69 12.91 -5.08 -0.63
N VAL A 70 11.94 -5.98 -0.42
CA VAL A 70 10.76 -6.08 -1.29
C VAL A 70 9.87 -4.83 -1.14
N ALA A 71 9.61 -4.40 0.08
CA ALA A 71 8.82 -3.20 0.35
C ALA A 71 9.43 -1.96 -0.31
N ARG A 72 10.75 -1.74 -0.13
CA ARG A 72 11.50 -0.65 -0.80
C ARG A 72 11.42 -0.73 -2.32
N LYS A 73 11.58 -1.92 -2.91
CA LYS A 73 11.46 -2.11 -4.36
C LYS A 73 10.11 -1.62 -4.87
N ILE A 74 9.03 -1.96 -4.19
CA ILE A 74 7.70 -1.55 -4.62
C ILE A 74 7.46 -0.07 -4.37
N ALA A 75 7.92 0.47 -3.25
CA ALA A 75 7.89 1.90 -3.03
C ALA A 75 8.60 2.67 -4.16
N GLU A 76 9.77 2.21 -4.61
CA GLU A 76 10.50 2.81 -5.73
C GLU A 76 9.75 2.64 -7.07
N LEU A 77 9.15 1.48 -7.33
CA LEU A 77 8.34 1.25 -8.54
C LEU A 77 7.10 2.14 -8.59
N GLU A 78 6.45 2.35 -7.46
CA GLU A 78 5.28 3.23 -7.34
C GLU A 78 5.65 4.71 -7.20
N GLY A 79 6.94 5.05 -7.08
CA GLY A 79 7.39 6.40 -6.78
C GLY A 79 6.96 6.87 -5.38
N GLY A 80 6.79 5.95 -4.43
CA GLY A 80 6.31 6.17 -3.08
C GLY A 80 7.40 6.42 -2.05
N VAL A 81 6.96 6.94 -0.92
CA VAL A 81 7.84 7.22 0.23
C VAL A 81 8.20 5.93 0.95
N ALA A 82 7.23 5.04 1.16
CA ALA A 82 7.40 3.78 1.88
C ALA A 82 6.37 2.74 1.42
N ALA A 83 6.58 1.48 1.78
CA ALA A 83 5.62 0.39 1.61
C ALA A 83 5.71 -0.57 2.80
N ILE A 84 4.58 -1.23 3.10
CA ILE A 84 4.47 -2.28 4.10
C ILE A 84 3.95 -3.54 3.43
N LEU A 85 4.52 -4.70 3.79
CA LEU A 85 4.04 -6.00 3.33
C LEU A 85 3.02 -6.56 4.31
N THR A 86 1.93 -7.10 3.76
CA THR A 86 0.90 -7.80 4.52
C THR A 86 0.77 -9.25 4.05
N SER A 87 0.12 -10.10 4.85
CA SER A 87 -0.07 -11.52 4.55
C SER A 87 -1.03 -11.78 3.38
N SER A 88 -1.88 -10.81 3.05
CA SER A 88 -2.85 -10.91 1.96
C SER A 88 -3.31 -9.52 1.55
N GLY A 89 -3.98 -9.37 0.40
CA GLY A 89 -4.51 -8.08 0.08
C GLY A 89 -5.79 -7.70 0.78
N GLN A 90 -6.49 -8.73 1.19
CA GLN A 90 -7.60 -8.46 2.09
C GLN A 90 -7.07 -7.82 3.38
N ALA A 91 -5.92 -8.29 3.90
CA ALA A 91 -5.23 -7.64 5.01
C ALA A 91 -4.74 -6.23 4.64
N ALA A 92 -4.23 -6.04 3.41
CA ALA A 92 -3.80 -4.72 2.96
C ALA A 92 -4.98 -3.74 2.90
N SER A 93 -6.10 -4.13 2.28
CA SER A 93 -7.31 -3.30 2.22
C SER A 93 -7.90 -3.03 3.61
N PHE A 94 -7.88 -4.04 4.50
CA PHE A 94 -8.32 -3.90 5.89
C PHE A 94 -7.46 -2.85 6.62
N PHE A 95 -6.14 -3.02 6.63
CA PHE A 95 -5.25 -2.12 7.37
C PHE A 95 -5.18 -0.71 6.77
N ALA A 96 -5.37 -0.56 5.45
CA ALA A 96 -5.43 0.75 4.82
C ALA A 96 -6.55 1.63 5.40
N ILE A 97 -7.70 1.03 5.65
CA ILE A 97 -8.85 1.73 6.21
C ILE A 97 -8.80 1.75 7.74
N PHE A 98 -8.53 0.61 8.38
CA PHE A 98 -8.55 0.49 9.83
C PHE A 98 -7.52 1.39 10.53
N ASN A 99 -6.41 1.70 9.84
CA ASN A 99 -5.37 2.61 10.37
C ASN A 99 -5.84 4.07 10.49
N ILE A 100 -6.86 4.47 9.73
CA ILE A 100 -7.32 5.86 9.65
C ILE A 100 -8.77 6.04 10.12
N CYS A 101 -9.49 4.96 10.39
CA CYS A 101 -10.89 4.97 10.81
C CYS A 101 -11.05 4.36 12.19
N GLU A 102 -11.95 4.95 12.95
CA GLU A 102 -12.45 4.44 14.22
C GLU A 102 -13.97 4.16 14.14
N ALA A 103 -14.54 3.58 15.20
CA ALA A 103 -15.99 3.41 15.28
C ALA A 103 -16.71 4.76 15.22
N GLY A 104 -17.69 4.88 14.34
CA GLY A 104 -18.41 6.13 14.05
C GLY A 104 -17.86 6.88 12.84
N ASP A 105 -16.73 6.45 12.25
CA ASP A 105 -16.20 7.03 11.02
C ASP A 105 -16.89 6.44 9.78
N HIS A 106 -16.68 7.11 8.65
CA HIS A 106 -17.29 6.80 7.39
C HIS A 106 -16.23 6.76 6.27
N ILE A 107 -16.41 5.89 5.28
CA ILE A 107 -15.67 5.92 4.02
C ILE A 107 -16.61 5.92 2.83
N VAL A 108 -16.16 6.50 1.72
CA VAL A 108 -16.78 6.32 0.40
C VAL A 108 -16.01 5.23 -0.34
N SER A 109 -16.69 4.38 -1.06
CA SER A 109 -16.07 3.35 -1.91
C SER A 109 -16.73 3.29 -3.28
N ALA A 110 -15.96 3.08 -4.34
CA ALA A 110 -16.55 2.66 -5.60
C ALA A 110 -17.33 1.36 -5.40
N SER A 111 -18.46 1.19 -6.11
CA SER A 111 -19.26 -0.03 -6.03
C SER A 111 -18.69 -1.17 -6.88
N ALA A 112 -18.00 -0.82 -7.97
CA ALA A 112 -17.31 -1.77 -8.84
C ALA A 112 -15.92 -2.11 -8.27
N ILE A 113 -15.89 -2.98 -7.27
CA ILE A 113 -14.67 -3.48 -6.62
C ILE A 113 -14.75 -4.99 -6.43
N TYR A 114 -13.62 -5.62 -6.10
CA TYR A 114 -13.55 -7.05 -5.79
C TYR A 114 -14.56 -7.45 -4.71
N GLY A 115 -15.32 -8.52 -4.96
CA GLY A 115 -16.39 -8.96 -4.06
C GLY A 115 -15.95 -9.24 -2.62
N GLY A 116 -14.70 -9.70 -2.41
CA GLY A 116 -14.13 -9.85 -1.07
C GLY A 116 -13.95 -8.51 -0.35
N THR A 117 -13.50 -7.48 -1.05
CA THR A 117 -13.35 -6.12 -0.51
C THR A 117 -14.73 -5.47 -0.28
N TYR A 118 -15.66 -5.69 -1.19
CA TYR A 118 -17.05 -5.25 -0.99
C TYR A 118 -17.65 -5.84 0.29
N ASN A 119 -17.51 -7.15 0.49
CA ASN A 119 -17.99 -7.82 1.69
C ASN A 119 -17.25 -7.36 2.97
N LEU A 120 -15.94 -7.12 2.88
CA LEU A 120 -15.16 -6.53 3.98
C LEU A 120 -15.78 -5.19 4.42
N PHE A 121 -16.11 -4.33 3.47
CA PHE A 121 -16.65 -3.00 3.74
C PHE A 121 -18.12 -3.06 4.18
N ALA A 122 -18.96 -3.77 3.43
CA ALA A 122 -20.39 -3.80 3.68
C ALA A 122 -20.78 -4.56 4.97
N VAL A 123 -19.98 -5.57 5.37
CA VAL A 123 -20.31 -6.47 6.47
C VAL A 123 -19.34 -6.32 7.63
N THR A 124 -18.04 -6.49 7.40
CA THR A 124 -17.06 -6.55 8.49
C THR A 124 -16.84 -5.19 9.11
N PHE A 125 -16.63 -4.14 8.33
CA PHE A 125 -16.45 -2.78 8.85
C PHE A 125 -17.69 -2.25 9.54
N ARG A 126 -18.88 -2.57 9.02
CA ARG A 126 -20.13 -2.22 9.69
C ARG A 126 -20.23 -2.81 11.08
N LYS A 127 -19.77 -4.05 11.30
CA LYS A 127 -19.69 -4.66 12.64
C LYS A 127 -18.70 -3.97 13.56
N MET A 128 -17.72 -3.28 13.01
CA MET A 128 -16.73 -2.48 13.73
C MET A 128 -17.17 -1.03 13.94
N GLY A 129 -18.37 -0.67 13.50
CA GLY A 129 -18.91 0.68 13.63
C GLY A 129 -18.40 1.66 12.56
N ILE A 130 -17.73 1.18 11.50
CA ILE A 130 -17.31 2.00 10.36
C ILE A 130 -18.37 1.90 9.27
N GLU A 131 -18.92 3.06 8.87
CA GLU A 131 -19.92 3.13 7.82
C GLU A 131 -19.29 3.26 6.44
N VAL A 132 -19.98 2.71 5.42
CA VAL A 132 -19.51 2.76 4.02
C VAL A 132 -20.66 3.17 3.11
N THR A 133 -20.42 4.18 2.28
CA THR A 133 -21.30 4.53 1.15
C THR A 133 -20.65 4.10 -0.16
N PHE A 134 -21.34 3.23 -0.91
CA PHE A 134 -20.91 2.81 -2.23
C PHE A 134 -21.46 3.76 -3.29
N VAL A 135 -20.61 4.15 -4.23
CA VAL A 135 -20.94 5.05 -5.34
C VAL A 135 -20.59 4.42 -6.69
N ASP A 136 -21.33 4.76 -7.70
CA ASP A 136 -20.95 4.43 -9.07
C ASP A 136 -19.79 5.34 -9.49
N GLN A 137 -18.64 4.74 -9.83
CA GLN A 137 -17.44 5.48 -10.24
C GLN A 137 -17.62 6.23 -11.57
N ASP A 138 -18.58 5.81 -12.41
CA ASP A 138 -18.87 6.45 -13.69
C ASP A 138 -19.88 7.60 -13.55
N ALA A 139 -20.53 7.75 -12.38
CA ALA A 139 -21.44 8.85 -12.10
C ALA A 139 -20.76 10.23 -12.21
N PRO A 140 -21.50 11.32 -12.45
CA PRO A 140 -20.98 12.69 -12.40
C PRO A 140 -20.28 13.01 -11.06
N ALA A 141 -19.25 13.86 -11.12
CA ALA A 141 -18.46 14.19 -9.92
C ALA A 141 -19.31 14.78 -8.78
N GLU A 142 -20.31 15.59 -9.13
CA GLU A 142 -21.23 16.22 -8.18
C GLU A 142 -22.12 15.18 -7.48
N GLU A 143 -22.41 14.06 -8.12
CA GLU A 143 -23.17 12.97 -7.50
C GLU A 143 -22.32 12.17 -6.55
N ILE A 144 -21.10 11.85 -6.95
CA ILE A 144 -20.13 11.16 -6.08
C ILE A 144 -19.84 12.01 -4.85
N ALA A 145 -19.67 13.33 -5.02
CA ALA A 145 -19.41 14.27 -3.93
C ALA A 145 -20.51 14.28 -2.84
N LYS A 146 -21.77 14.03 -3.21
CA LYS A 146 -22.89 13.95 -2.24
C LYS A 146 -22.75 12.79 -1.24
N ALA A 147 -21.94 11.79 -1.54
CA ALA A 147 -21.69 10.66 -0.65
C ALA A 147 -20.76 10.99 0.52
N PHE A 148 -20.02 12.10 0.43
CA PHE A 148 -19.08 12.51 1.49
C PHE A 148 -19.81 13.17 2.65
N ARG A 149 -19.40 12.83 3.87
CA ARG A 149 -19.94 13.31 5.13
C ARG A 149 -18.82 13.97 5.95
N PRO A 150 -19.14 14.77 7.00
CA PRO A 150 -18.12 15.37 7.86
C PRO A 150 -17.18 14.36 8.53
N ASN A 151 -17.62 13.13 8.76
CA ASN A 151 -16.87 12.02 9.34
C ASN A 151 -16.27 11.07 8.29
N THR A 152 -16.27 11.42 6.99
CA THR A 152 -15.60 10.64 5.95
C THR A 152 -14.10 10.74 6.11
N LYS A 153 -13.41 9.60 6.08
CA LYS A 153 -11.96 9.49 6.27
C LYS A 153 -11.20 9.09 5.01
N ALA A 154 -11.84 8.44 4.06
CA ALA A 154 -11.20 8.00 2.82
C ALA A 154 -12.20 7.80 1.68
N PHE A 155 -11.66 7.81 0.46
CA PHE A 155 -12.34 7.27 -0.72
C PHE A 155 -11.52 6.06 -1.22
N PHE A 156 -12.19 4.92 -1.44
CA PHE A 156 -11.56 3.68 -1.90
C PHE A 156 -12.05 3.31 -3.31
N ALA A 157 -11.13 2.88 -4.18
CA ALA A 157 -11.46 2.38 -5.52
C ALA A 157 -10.41 1.38 -6.03
N GLU A 158 -10.70 0.67 -7.13
CA GLU A 158 -9.76 -0.21 -7.85
C GLU A 158 -9.38 0.40 -9.19
N THR A 159 -8.11 0.27 -9.61
CA THR A 159 -7.65 0.76 -10.93
C THR A 159 -8.39 0.09 -12.08
N ILE A 160 -8.60 -1.21 -11.97
CA ILE A 160 -9.39 -2.03 -12.88
C ILE A 160 -10.21 -2.97 -11.99
N SER A 161 -11.52 -2.82 -12.03
CA SER A 161 -12.42 -3.56 -11.14
C SER A 161 -12.51 -5.04 -11.48
N ASN A 162 -12.67 -5.87 -10.45
CA ASN A 162 -12.91 -7.30 -10.57
C ASN A 162 -14.35 -7.64 -10.10
N PRO A 163 -15.25 -8.20 -10.94
CA PRO A 163 -15.00 -8.79 -12.28
C PRO A 163 -15.38 -7.88 -13.46
N THR A 164 -15.86 -6.67 -13.22
CA THR A 164 -16.50 -5.84 -14.26
C THR A 164 -15.53 -5.23 -15.27
N LEU A 165 -14.22 -5.22 -14.96
CA LEU A 165 -13.13 -4.66 -15.77
C LEU A 165 -13.31 -3.16 -16.10
N CYS A 166 -14.10 -2.44 -15.30
CA CYS A 166 -14.22 -0.99 -15.42
C CYS A 166 -12.89 -0.33 -15.03
N VAL A 167 -12.42 0.60 -15.84
CA VAL A 167 -11.18 1.34 -15.61
C VAL A 167 -11.49 2.63 -14.86
N LEU A 168 -10.79 2.86 -13.75
CA LEU A 168 -10.97 4.03 -12.91
C LEU A 168 -10.33 5.28 -13.51
N ASP A 169 -11.05 6.38 -13.58
CA ASP A 169 -10.44 7.71 -13.73
C ASP A 169 -9.88 8.15 -12.37
N ILE A 170 -8.61 7.78 -12.12
CA ILE A 170 -7.92 8.07 -10.85
C ILE A 170 -7.87 9.58 -10.57
N ARG A 171 -7.69 10.41 -11.61
CA ARG A 171 -7.61 11.87 -11.44
C ARG A 171 -8.93 12.43 -10.95
N LYS A 172 -10.04 12.10 -11.62
CA LYS A 172 -11.38 12.50 -11.20
C LYS A 172 -11.65 12.11 -9.75
N MET A 173 -11.35 10.86 -9.36
CA MET A 173 -11.57 10.38 -7.99
C MET A 173 -10.67 11.08 -6.98
N ALA A 174 -9.42 11.35 -7.36
CA ALA A 174 -8.49 12.08 -6.51
C ALA A 174 -8.95 13.52 -6.28
N ASP A 175 -9.36 14.22 -7.33
CA ASP A 175 -9.82 15.59 -7.23
C ASP A 175 -11.07 15.69 -6.33
N ILE A 176 -12.01 14.74 -6.44
CA ILE A 176 -13.18 14.67 -5.55
C ILE A 176 -12.75 14.41 -4.10
N ALA A 177 -11.91 13.39 -3.84
CA ALA A 177 -11.46 13.06 -2.49
C ALA A 177 -10.73 14.24 -1.83
N HIS A 178 -9.82 14.87 -2.57
CA HIS A 178 -9.04 16.01 -2.07
C HIS A 178 -9.89 17.26 -1.81
N ALA A 179 -10.92 17.53 -2.62
CA ALA A 179 -11.87 18.59 -2.37
C ALA A 179 -12.59 18.43 -1.02
N HIS A 180 -12.70 17.18 -0.53
CA HIS A 180 -13.27 16.85 0.78
C HIS A 180 -12.20 16.64 1.88
N GLY A 181 -10.90 16.88 1.58
CA GLY A 181 -9.81 16.77 2.53
C GLY A 181 -9.48 15.34 2.95
N VAL A 182 -9.84 14.32 2.14
CA VAL A 182 -9.59 12.91 2.44
C VAL A 182 -8.69 12.25 1.40
N PRO A 183 -7.92 11.20 1.76
CA PRO A 183 -7.11 10.46 0.80
C PRO A 183 -7.95 9.60 -0.14
N LEU A 184 -7.46 9.45 -1.38
CA LEU A 184 -7.89 8.38 -2.27
C LEU A 184 -7.01 7.15 -2.04
N ILE A 185 -7.61 6.00 -1.72
CA ILE A 185 -6.97 4.70 -1.58
C ILE A 185 -7.30 3.88 -2.81
N VAL A 186 -6.27 3.42 -3.55
CA VAL A 186 -6.46 2.71 -4.81
C VAL A 186 -5.86 1.31 -4.72
N ASP A 187 -6.68 0.29 -4.96
CA ASP A 187 -6.17 -1.07 -5.18
C ASP A 187 -5.70 -1.21 -6.64
N ASN A 188 -4.38 -1.29 -6.80
CA ASN A 188 -3.71 -1.42 -8.10
C ASN A 188 -3.32 -2.87 -8.42
N THR A 189 -4.08 -3.84 -7.93
CA THR A 189 -3.78 -5.27 -8.09
C THR A 189 -3.68 -5.69 -9.55
N PHE A 190 -4.61 -5.26 -10.41
CA PHE A 190 -4.66 -5.70 -11.81
C PHE A 190 -3.68 -4.95 -12.70
N ALA A 191 -3.62 -3.63 -12.58
CA ALA A 191 -2.73 -2.84 -13.43
C ALA A 191 -1.27 -2.99 -13.02
N THR A 192 -0.97 -3.17 -11.74
CA THR A 192 0.38 -3.24 -11.16
C THR A 192 1.20 -1.96 -11.41
N PRO A 193 2.36 -1.77 -10.74
CA PRO A 193 3.22 -0.61 -10.99
C PRO A 193 3.79 -0.52 -12.42
N ILE A 194 3.62 -1.57 -13.22
CA ILE A 194 4.14 -1.58 -14.60
C ILE A 194 3.16 -0.91 -15.57
N ASN A 195 1.87 -1.19 -15.42
CA ASN A 195 0.83 -0.66 -16.32
C ASN A 195 0.21 0.64 -15.79
N CYS A 196 0.17 0.82 -14.47
CA CYS A 196 -0.33 2.03 -13.84
C CYS A 196 0.62 2.46 -12.73
N VAL A 197 1.41 3.49 -12.98
CA VAL A 197 2.37 4.04 -12.02
C VAL A 197 1.77 5.25 -11.34
N GLY A 198 1.83 5.31 -10.02
CA GLY A 198 1.43 6.49 -9.24
C GLY A 198 2.28 7.75 -9.48
N ARG A 199 3.29 7.68 -10.34
CA ARG A 199 4.26 8.76 -10.62
C ARG A 199 3.65 10.03 -11.24
N GLY A 200 2.45 9.96 -11.84
CA GLY A 200 1.82 11.11 -12.49
C GLY A 200 1.00 11.99 -11.56
N HIS A 201 0.69 11.54 -10.38
CA HIS A 201 -0.18 12.25 -9.45
C HIS A 201 0.64 12.84 -8.30
N ARG A 202 1.12 14.07 -8.48
CA ARG A 202 1.88 14.86 -7.48
C ARG A 202 0.99 15.35 -6.32
N HIS A 203 -0.01 14.59 -5.89
CA HIS A 203 -0.80 14.95 -4.73
C HIS A 203 -0.42 14.11 -3.51
N PRO A 204 -0.18 14.72 -2.34
CA PRO A 204 0.40 14.07 -1.16
C PRO A 204 -0.51 13.04 -0.46
N LEU A 205 -1.71 12.79 -0.97
CA LEU A 205 -2.73 11.99 -0.29
C LEU A 205 -3.14 10.71 -1.03
N HIS A 206 -2.26 10.14 -1.88
CA HIS A 206 -2.55 8.86 -2.52
C HIS A 206 -1.99 7.68 -1.73
N HIS A 207 -2.87 6.80 -1.29
CA HIS A 207 -2.52 5.48 -0.78
C HIS A 207 -2.83 4.44 -1.86
N GLN A 208 -1.86 3.62 -2.23
CA GLN A 208 -2.07 2.52 -3.17
C GLN A 208 -1.95 1.19 -2.46
N VAL A 209 -2.93 0.33 -2.70
CA VAL A 209 -2.97 -1.05 -2.22
C VAL A 209 -2.69 -1.98 -3.39
N HIS A 210 -1.67 -2.84 -3.25
CA HIS A 210 -1.34 -3.81 -4.28
C HIS A 210 -1.60 -5.23 -3.81
N GLY A 211 -2.33 -5.99 -4.61
CA GLY A 211 -2.46 -7.41 -4.46
C GLY A 211 -1.84 -8.14 -5.66
N ARG A 212 -0.82 -8.96 -5.44
CA ARG A 212 -0.35 -9.91 -6.45
C ARG A 212 -0.82 -11.31 -6.10
N PRO A 213 -1.52 -12.02 -7.01
CA PRO A 213 -1.58 -13.46 -6.95
C PRO A 213 -0.18 -13.99 -7.27
N CYS A 214 0.41 -14.74 -6.33
CA CYS A 214 1.65 -15.44 -6.57
C CYS A 214 1.36 -16.66 -7.43
N HIS A 215 1.49 -16.54 -8.75
CA HIS A 215 1.50 -17.71 -9.63
C HIS A 215 2.83 -18.43 -9.50
N ARG A 216 2.92 -19.35 -8.55
CA ARG A 216 3.91 -20.40 -8.57
C ARG A 216 3.21 -21.72 -8.93
N ARG A 217 3.58 -22.31 -10.06
CA ARG A 217 3.39 -23.74 -10.28
C ARG A 217 4.17 -24.47 -9.18
N GLY A 218 3.47 -25.09 -8.27
CA GLY A 218 4.03 -25.95 -7.23
C GLY A 218 4.12 -25.32 -5.84
N ARG A 219 3.11 -25.62 -5.04
CA ARG A 219 3.04 -25.67 -3.58
C ARG A 219 3.26 -24.39 -2.78
N ARG A 220 2.17 -24.02 -2.08
CA ARG A 220 1.96 -23.08 -1.00
C ARG A 220 1.81 -21.62 -1.40
N ASP A 221 0.56 -21.18 -1.32
CA ASP A 221 0.13 -19.79 -1.40
C ASP A 221 0.86 -18.95 -0.37
N CYS A 222 1.70 -18.04 -0.86
CA CYS A 222 2.12 -16.88 -0.12
C CYS A 222 1.60 -15.65 -0.87
N GLY A 223 0.35 -15.29 -0.62
CA GLY A 223 -0.20 -14.01 -1.03
C GLY A 223 0.43 -12.90 -0.20
N GLN A 224 1.51 -12.30 -0.69
CA GLN A 224 2.02 -11.05 -0.10
C GLN A 224 1.42 -9.88 -0.85
N ARG A 225 0.80 -8.98 -0.15
CA ARG A 225 0.20 -7.75 -0.67
C ARG A 225 0.74 -6.52 0.06
N GLN A 226 0.77 -5.40 -0.60
CA GLN A 226 1.50 -4.23 -0.14
C GLN A 226 0.60 -3.01 0.01
N LEU A 227 0.82 -2.30 1.07
CA LEU A 227 0.18 -1.04 1.38
C LEU A 227 1.18 0.10 1.23
N ARG A 228 0.81 1.15 0.52
CA ARG A 228 1.61 2.36 0.43
C ARG A 228 0.95 3.50 1.22
N LEU A 229 1.68 4.03 2.17
CA LEU A 229 1.31 5.21 2.93
C LEU A 229 2.09 6.42 2.38
N GLY A 230 1.40 7.41 1.84
CA GLY A 230 1.97 8.70 1.53
C GLY A 230 1.87 9.58 2.76
N SER A 231 3.01 10.03 3.31
CA SER A 231 2.97 11.03 4.37
C SER A 231 2.66 12.39 3.80
N ALA A 232 1.60 13.03 4.28
CA ALA A 232 1.45 14.47 4.20
C ALA A 232 2.45 15.11 5.15
N GLN A 233 3.50 15.74 4.62
CA GLN A 233 4.22 16.77 5.34
C GLN A 233 3.96 18.06 4.61
N GLY A 234 3.29 19.00 5.34
CA GLY A 234 3.05 20.36 4.95
C GLY A 234 4.32 21.20 4.95
#